data_72316bbffb6097573757fbb421c4ac93
#
_entry.id   72316bbffb6097573757fbb421c4ac93
#
_cell.length_a   1.000
_cell.length_b   1.000
_cell.length_c   1.000
_cell.angle_alpha   90.00
_cell.angle_beta   90.00
_cell.angle_gamma   90.00
#
_symmetry.space_group_name_H-M   'P 1'
#
loop_
_entity.id
_entity.type
_entity.pdbx_description
1 polymer ?
#
loop_
_entity_poly.entity_id
_entity_poly.type
_entity_poly.pdbx_seq_one_letter_code
_entity_poly.pdbx_strand_id
1 'polypeptide(L)'
;MPLAKVESTRFWRDGRFRGMECLSASFVTHEYAPHAHDTFSIGTIERGSQITTLLGSREEAGPGDLYMINPGVVHDGAPGGEGYRYRMIYPDAKLFVDILEDVTGKAFNATPSFASSLLRDPQLADAFHKAHRTLESGAGALESDEGMFSVLAALFARYGSTIILPVDTKERSAVARARDYLSENFDSDIGLEELAKVAGLSRAHLIRAFRREYHITPHAFLTDRRVIVARRLLREGRMPADVALECGFADQAHFTRHFKSRTGVTPGQFRVG
;
A
#
# COMPACT_ATOMS: atom_id res chain seq x y z
N MET A 1 -8.69 -21.71 -17.77
CA MET A 1 -9.30 -20.70 -18.65
C MET A 1 -8.35 -19.51 -18.70
N PRO A 2 -7.99 -18.98 -19.89
CA PRO A 2 -7.16 -17.79 -20.00
C PRO A 2 -7.80 -16.61 -19.24
N LEU A 3 -6.96 -15.70 -18.72
CA LEU A 3 -7.44 -14.43 -18.16
C LEU A 3 -8.18 -13.64 -19.23
N ALA A 4 -9.28 -12.99 -18.87
CA ALA A 4 -9.98 -12.11 -19.80
C ALA A 4 -9.00 -11.02 -20.27
N LYS A 5 -8.93 -10.75 -21.57
CA LYS A 5 -8.06 -9.73 -22.19
C LYS A 5 -8.40 -8.28 -21.77
N VAL A 6 -9.40 -8.09 -20.89
CA VAL A 6 -9.88 -6.78 -20.45
C VAL A 6 -9.49 -6.57 -18.99
N GLU A 7 -8.76 -5.49 -18.76
CA GLU A 7 -8.43 -5.04 -17.40
C GLU A 7 -9.71 -4.58 -16.68
N SER A 8 -9.84 -4.95 -15.43
CA SER A 8 -10.97 -4.56 -14.60
C SER A 8 -10.51 -4.26 -13.17
N THR A 9 -11.16 -3.28 -12.56
CA THR A 9 -10.94 -2.92 -11.15
C THR A 9 -12.28 -2.67 -10.46
N ARG A 10 -12.43 -3.21 -9.26
CA ARG A 10 -13.48 -2.84 -8.32
C ARG A 10 -12.83 -2.40 -7.02
N PHE A 11 -13.07 -1.17 -6.66
CA PHE A 11 -12.57 -0.56 -5.42
C PHE A 11 -13.75 -0.15 -4.56
N TRP A 12 -13.69 -0.43 -3.24
CA TRP A 12 -14.70 0.02 -2.27
C TRP A 12 -14.09 0.17 -0.88
N ARG A 13 -14.85 0.78 0.02
CA ARG A 13 -14.52 0.88 1.43
C ARG A 13 -15.54 0.13 2.27
N ASP A 14 -15.05 -0.61 3.27
CA ASP A 14 -15.92 -1.30 4.22
C ASP A 14 -15.93 -0.57 5.57
N GLY A 15 -17.06 0.06 5.90
CA GLY A 15 -17.23 0.83 7.13
C GLY A 15 -17.15 0.00 8.41
N ARG A 16 -17.44 -1.31 8.34
CA ARG A 16 -17.38 -2.25 9.46
C ARG A 16 -15.95 -2.47 9.94
N PHE A 17 -14.98 -2.32 9.04
CA PHE A 17 -13.54 -2.43 9.31
C PHE A 17 -12.84 -1.06 9.23
N ARG A 18 -13.38 -0.04 9.93
CA ARG A 18 -12.80 1.31 10.01
C ARG A 18 -12.64 2.01 8.65
N GLY A 19 -13.50 1.67 7.69
CA GLY A 19 -13.36 2.19 6.32
C GLY A 19 -12.20 1.56 5.55
N MET A 20 -11.83 0.32 5.88
CA MET A 20 -10.80 -0.43 5.18
C MET A 20 -11.03 -0.44 3.69
N GLU A 21 -10.03 -0.05 2.93
CA GLU A 21 -10.06 -0.09 1.48
C GLU A 21 -9.88 -1.51 0.98
N CYS A 22 -10.68 -1.87 -0.01
CA CYS A 22 -10.69 -3.18 -0.66
C CYS A 22 -10.54 -3.00 -2.17
N LEU A 23 -9.78 -3.86 -2.80
CA LEU A 23 -9.55 -3.87 -4.24
C LEU A 23 -9.63 -5.29 -4.79
N SER A 24 -10.42 -5.47 -5.84
CA SER A 24 -10.43 -6.66 -6.69
C SER A 24 -10.07 -6.20 -8.09
N ALA A 25 -9.02 -6.75 -8.68
CA ALA A 25 -8.58 -6.31 -10.00
C ALA A 25 -8.02 -7.45 -10.87
N SER A 26 -8.07 -7.24 -12.17
CA SER A 26 -7.44 -8.08 -13.19
C SER A 26 -6.63 -7.17 -14.12
N PHE A 27 -5.33 -7.43 -14.22
CA PHE A 27 -4.41 -6.65 -15.02
C PHE A 27 -3.63 -7.54 -15.98
N VAL A 28 -3.44 -7.02 -17.20
CA VAL A 28 -2.68 -7.67 -18.29
C VAL A 28 -1.49 -6.79 -18.69
N THR A 29 -1.65 -5.47 -18.62
CA THR A 29 -0.63 -4.49 -19.04
C THR A 29 -0.33 -3.45 -17.96
N HIS A 30 -1.21 -3.29 -16.97
CA HIS A 30 -1.03 -2.27 -15.93
C HIS A 30 0.14 -2.60 -15.02
N GLU A 31 1.08 -1.66 -14.90
CA GLU A 31 2.22 -1.74 -14.01
C GLU A 31 2.08 -0.68 -12.90
N TYR A 32 2.26 -1.10 -11.65
CA TYR A 32 2.36 -0.20 -10.51
C TYR A 32 3.75 0.41 -10.44
N ALA A 33 3.83 1.74 -10.46
CA ALA A 33 5.08 2.42 -10.15
C ALA A 33 5.49 2.14 -8.69
N PRO A 34 6.80 2.16 -8.36
CA PRO A 34 7.26 2.03 -6.98
C PRO A 34 6.57 3.03 -6.06
N HIS A 35 5.90 2.53 -5.01
CA HIS A 35 5.11 3.30 -4.05
C HIS A 35 5.07 2.61 -2.68
N ALA A 36 4.59 3.32 -1.68
CA ALA A 36 4.28 2.79 -0.36
C ALA A 36 2.88 3.21 0.09
N HIS A 37 2.33 2.51 1.07
CA HIS A 37 1.08 2.85 1.72
C HIS A 37 1.31 3.22 3.19
N ASP A 38 0.43 4.03 3.76
CA ASP A 38 0.34 4.31 5.20
C ASP A 38 -0.44 3.22 5.97
N THR A 39 -1.00 2.27 5.22
CA THR A 39 -1.70 1.08 5.69
C THR A 39 -0.90 -0.18 5.38
N PHE A 40 -1.26 -1.29 5.96
CA PHE A 40 -0.83 -2.58 5.44
C PHE A 40 -1.39 -2.80 4.03
N SER A 41 -0.67 -3.59 3.21
CA SER A 41 -1.21 -4.11 1.95
C SER A 41 -1.25 -5.63 2.08
N ILE A 42 -2.45 -6.18 2.24
CA ILE A 42 -2.67 -7.61 2.45
C ILE A 42 -3.52 -8.16 1.32
N GLY A 43 -3.09 -9.26 0.74
CA GLY A 43 -3.85 -9.86 -0.34
C GLY A 43 -3.23 -11.11 -0.93
N THR A 44 -3.81 -11.57 -2.03
CA THR A 44 -3.41 -12.80 -2.69
C THR A 44 -3.76 -12.78 -4.17
N ILE A 45 -3.00 -13.53 -4.95
CA ILE A 45 -3.25 -13.76 -6.38
C ILE A 45 -4.32 -14.84 -6.51
N GLU A 46 -5.40 -14.52 -7.23
CA GLU A 46 -6.46 -15.47 -7.54
C GLU A 46 -6.14 -16.31 -8.79
N ARG A 47 -5.50 -15.69 -9.79
CA ARG A 47 -5.06 -16.34 -11.05
C ARG A 47 -3.87 -15.59 -11.64
N GLY A 48 -3.08 -16.32 -12.45
CA GLY A 48 -1.90 -15.77 -13.11
C GLY A 48 -0.77 -15.51 -12.14
N SER A 49 0.11 -14.58 -12.47
CA SER A 49 1.20 -14.18 -11.58
C SER A 49 1.48 -12.68 -11.66
N GLN A 50 1.98 -12.13 -10.57
CA GLN A 50 2.46 -10.76 -10.46
C GLN A 50 3.94 -10.79 -10.12
N ILE A 51 4.73 -10.04 -10.87
CA ILE A 51 6.12 -9.76 -10.55
C ILE A 51 6.16 -8.50 -9.71
N THR A 52 6.78 -8.55 -8.56
CA THR A 52 6.88 -7.41 -7.62
C THR A 52 8.32 -7.23 -7.15
N THR A 53 8.71 -5.98 -6.91
CA THR A 53 9.96 -5.67 -6.21
C THR A 53 9.61 -5.27 -4.78
N LEU A 54 10.08 -6.09 -3.83
CA LEU A 54 9.87 -5.90 -2.40
C LEU A 54 11.22 -5.76 -1.70
N LEU A 55 11.45 -4.64 -1.01
CA LEU A 55 12.71 -4.38 -0.30
C LEU A 55 13.98 -4.58 -1.17
N GLY A 56 13.86 -4.31 -2.47
CA GLY A 56 14.93 -4.46 -3.45
C GLY A 56 15.07 -5.87 -4.06
N SER A 57 14.33 -6.87 -3.58
CA SER A 57 14.27 -8.22 -4.17
C SER A 57 13.10 -8.31 -5.14
N ARG A 58 13.37 -8.91 -6.31
CA ARG A 58 12.33 -9.20 -7.30
C ARG A 58 11.77 -10.59 -7.06
N GLU A 59 10.46 -10.64 -6.89
CA GLU A 59 9.73 -11.86 -6.58
C GLU A 59 8.55 -12.04 -7.54
N GLU A 60 8.13 -13.26 -7.77
CA GLU A 60 6.92 -13.60 -8.53
C GLU A 60 5.93 -14.29 -7.61
N ALA A 61 4.75 -13.70 -7.46
CA ALA A 61 3.67 -14.23 -6.66
C ALA A 61 2.58 -14.83 -7.55
N GLY A 62 2.06 -15.97 -7.12
CA GLY A 62 0.98 -16.69 -7.80
C GLY A 62 -0.12 -17.18 -6.84
N PRO A 63 -1.05 -18.01 -7.32
CA PRO A 63 -2.12 -18.55 -6.46
C PRO A 63 -1.56 -19.34 -5.26
N GLY A 64 -2.04 -19.02 -4.08
CA GLY A 64 -1.58 -19.58 -2.80
C GLY A 64 -0.50 -18.78 -2.09
N ASP A 65 -0.02 -17.69 -2.71
CA ASP A 65 0.87 -16.75 -2.07
C ASP A 65 0.07 -15.61 -1.43
N LEU A 66 0.58 -15.10 -0.30
CA LEU A 66 0.01 -14.03 0.50
C LEU A 66 0.97 -12.85 0.53
N TYR A 67 0.47 -11.68 0.16
CA TYR A 67 1.11 -10.40 0.45
C TYR A 67 0.76 -9.96 1.86
N MET A 68 1.76 -9.52 2.62
CA MET A 68 1.63 -8.93 3.96
C MET A 68 2.63 -7.78 4.10
N ILE A 69 2.43 -6.75 3.29
CA ILE A 69 3.35 -5.62 3.20
C ILE A 69 3.05 -4.64 4.32
N ASN A 70 4.05 -4.34 5.13
CA ASN A 70 3.93 -3.38 6.24
C ASN A 70 3.77 -1.93 5.72
N PRO A 71 3.16 -1.03 6.51
CA PRO A 71 3.13 0.40 6.21
C PRO A 71 4.54 0.95 5.92
N GLY A 72 4.65 1.80 4.91
CA GLY A 72 5.90 2.45 4.51
C GLY A 72 6.87 1.57 3.71
N VAL A 73 6.58 0.29 3.50
CA VAL A 73 7.42 -0.59 2.66
C VAL A 73 7.15 -0.33 1.19
N VAL A 74 8.20 0.11 0.49
CA VAL A 74 8.14 0.37 -0.95
C VAL A 74 8.03 -0.91 -1.73
N HIS A 75 7.08 -0.94 -2.65
CA HIS A 75 6.85 -2.04 -3.57
C HIS A 75 6.32 -1.54 -4.91
N ASP A 76 6.42 -2.37 -5.92
CA ASP A 76 5.83 -2.20 -7.25
C ASP A 76 5.01 -3.44 -7.62
N GLY A 77 4.56 -3.51 -8.87
CA GLY A 77 3.89 -4.70 -9.37
C GLY A 77 3.69 -4.63 -10.87
N ALA A 78 4.03 -5.70 -11.55
CA ALA A 78 3.84 -5.85 -12.99
C ALA A 78 3.20 -7.22 -13.30
N PRO A 79 2.45 -7.35 -14.41
CA PRO A 79 1.93 -8.63 -14.84
C PRO A 79 3.06 -9.62 -15.14
N GLY A 80 2.97 -10.85 -14.60
CA GLY A 80 3.73 -11.99 -15.05
C GLY A 80 2.96 -12.75 -16.14
N GLY A 81 3.64 -13.27 -17.16
CA GLY A 81 3.05 -14.09 -18.20
C GLY A 81 1.83 -13.46 -18.88
N GLU A 82 0.66 -14.08 -18.72
CA GLU A 82 -0.60 -13.61 -19.31
C GLU A 82 -1.38 -12.61 -18.44
N GLY A 83 -0.76 -12.07 -17.38
CA GLY A 83 -1.39 -11.16 -16.43
C GLY A 83 -1.84 -11.86 -15.15
N TYR A 84 -2.57 -11.14 -14.32
CA TYR A 84 -3.03 -11.67 -13.02
C TYR A 84 -4.39 -11.09 -12.60
N ARG A 85 -5.08 -11.86 -11.77
CA ARG A 85 -6.21 -11.40 -10.97
C ARG A 85 -5.87 -11.52 -9.51
N TYR A 86 -6.13 -10.47 -8.73
CA TYR A 86 -5.79 -10.43 -7.32
C TYR A 86 -6.85 -9.72 -6.49
N ARG A 87 -6.77 -9.93 -5.19
CA ARG A 87 -7.61 -9.29 -4.18
C ARG A 87 -6.75 -8.72 -3.09
N MET A 88 -6.99 -7.47 -2.74
CA MET A 88 -6.22 -6.73 -1.72
C MET A 88 -7.16 -6.02 -0.75
N ILE A 89 -6.69 -5.91 0.48
CA ILE A 89 -7.24 -5.02 1.51
C ILE A 89 -6.11 -4.13 2.05
N TYR A 90 -6.51 -2.98 2.57
CA TYR A 90 -5.57 -1.98 3.10
C TYR A 90 -5.96 -1.59 4.53
N PRO A 91 -5.80 -2.49 5.53
CA PRO A 91 -6.09 -2.22 6.93
C PRO A 91 -5.08 -1.26 7.54
N ASP A 92 -5.55 -0.34 8.39
CA ASP A 92 -4.66 0.48 9.20
C ASP A 92 -4.10 -0.31 10.41
N ALA A 93 -3.05 0.22 11.04
CA ALA A 93 -2.42 -0.45 12.18
C ALA A 93 -3.38 -0.57 13.38
N LYS A 94 -4.31 0.40 13.54
CA LYS A 94 -5.26 0.38 14.63
C LYS A 94 -6.31 -0.73 14.49
N LEU A 95 -6.70 -1.09 13.27
CA LEU A 95 -7.58 -2.24 13.03
C LEU A 95 -6.95 -3.54 13.55
N PHE A 96 -5.64 -3.74 13.32
CA PHE A 96 -4.93 -4.89 13.88
C PHE A 96 -4.83 -4.83 15.40
N VAL A 97 -4.57 -3.66 15.98
CA VAL A 97 -4.58 -3.48 17.44
C VAL A 97 -5.95 -3.86 18.00
N ASP A 98 -7.03 -3.32 17.44
CA ASP A 98 -8.40 -3.61 17.89
C ASP A 98 -8.70 -5.14 17.82
N ILE A 99 -8.32 -5.80 16.72
CA ILE A 99 -8.49 -7.27 16.55
C ILE A 99 -7.67 -8.05 17.60
N LEU A 100 -6.42 -7.63 17.86
CA LEU A 100 -5.57 -8.32 18.82
C LEU A 100 -6.06 -8.14 20.25
N GLU A 101 -6.57 -6.96 20.59
CA GLU A 101 -7.20 -6.70 21.88
C GLU A 101 -8.45 -7.55 22.09
N ASP A 102 -9.28 -7.67 21.05
CA ASP A 102 -10.47 -8.52 21.07
C ASP A 102 -10.14 -10.00 21.24
N VAL A 103 -9.13 -10.50 20.52
CA VAL A 103 -8.70 -11.91 20.58
C VAL A 103 -8.03 -12.26 21.90
N THR A 104 -7.19 -11.37 22.43
CA THR A 104 -6.37 -11.65 23.61
C THR A 104 -7.01 -11.23 24.92
N GLY A 105 -8.01 -10.34 24.87
CA GLY A 105 -8.60 -9.69 26.05
C GLY A 105 -7.63 -8.77 26.80
N LYS A 106 -6.54 -8.33 26.17
CA LYS A 106 -5.48 -7.50 26.77
C LYS A 106 -5.15 -6.33 25.86
N ALA A 107 -4.80 -5.18 26.45
CA ALA A 107 -4.29 -4.04 25.70
C ALA A 107 -3.02 -4.40 24.94
N PHE A 108 -2.96 -4.02 23.68
CA PHE A 108 -1.84 -4.26 22.78
C PHE A 108 -1.02 -2.97 22.60
N ASN A 109 0.13 -2.89 23.28
CA ASN A 109 0.96 -1.69 23.34
C ASN A 109 2.18 -1.73 22.41
N ALA A 110 2.11 -2.50 21.33
CA ALA A 110 3.19 -2.62 20.36
C ALA A 110 2.69 -2.24 18.95
N THR A 111 3.61 -1.93 18.04
CA THR A 111 3.25 -1.71 16.64
C THR A 111 3.13 -3.06 15.92
N PRO A 112 1.95 -3.41 15.41
CA PRO A 112 1.79 -4.63 14.62
C PRO A 112 2.68 -4.60 13.38
N SER A 113 3.26 -5.74 13.01
CA SER A 113 4.06 -5.88 11.80
C SER A 113 4.11 -7.34 11.32
N PHE A 114 4.59 -7.54 10.12
CA PHE A 114 4.88 -8.86 9.55
C PHE A 114 6.39 -8.94 9.25
N ALA A 115 7.01 -10.09 9.58
CA ALA A 115 8.43 -10.29 9.33
C ALA A 115 8.74 -10.56 7.84
N SER A 116 7.77 -11.12 7.10
CA SER A 116 7.88 -11.37 5.66
C SER A 116 6.77 -10.64 4.92
N SER A 117 7.09 -10.04 3.77
CA SER A 117 6.13 -9.32 2.94
C SER A 117 5.42 -10.22 1.90
N LEU A 118 6.00 -11.37 1.60
CA LEU A 118 5.43 -12.38 0.69
C LEU A 118 5.74 -13.77 1.24
N LEU A 119 4.75 -14.62 1.28
CA LEU A 119 4.93 -16.02 1.69
C LEU A 119 3.84 -16.91 1.10
N ARG A 120 4.09 -18.23 1.13
CA ARG A 120 3.15 -19.23 0.63
C ARG A 120 2.37 -19.87 1.78
N ASP A 121 1.04 -19.65 1.80
CA ASP A 121 0.07 -20.36 2.64
C ASP A 121 -1.24 -20.52 1.87
N PRO A 122 -1.39 -21.59 1.07
CA PRO A 122 -2.57 -21.80 0.23
C PRO A 122 -3.90 -21.88 1.01
N GLN A 123 -3.86 -22.39 2.26
CA GLN A 123 -5.07 -22.50 3.09
C GLN A 123 -5.56 -21.12 3.53
N LEU A 124 -4.64 -20.26 3.99
CA LEU A 124 -4.97 -18.93 4.44
C LEU A 124 -5.30 -18.01 3.25
N ALA A 125 -4.63 -18.20 2.09
CA ALA A 125 -4.97 -17.52 0.85
C ALA A 125 -6.40 -17.84 0.38
N ASP A 126 -6.83 -19.11 0.45
CA ASP A 126 -8.20 -19.49 0.11
C ASP A 126 -9.24 -18.92 1.10
N ALA A 127 -8.93 -18.94 2.39
CA ALA A 127 -9.76 -18.30 3.42
C ALA A 127 -9.89 -16.79 3.18
N PHE A 128 -8.79 -16.11 2.83
CA PHE A 128 -8.80 -14.70 2.46
C PHE A 128 -9.68 -14.44 1.22
N HIS A 129 -9.53 -15.26 0.17
CA HIS A 129 -10.37 -15.14 -1.03
C HIS A 129 -11.86 -15.24 -0.71
N LYS A 130 -12.26 -16.21 0.12
CA LYS A 130 -13.65 -16.39 0.51
C LYS A 130 -14.15 -15.15 1.28
N ALA A 131 -13.42 -14.72 2.31
CA ALA A 131 -13.79 -13.56 3.12
C ALA A 131 -13.90 -12.28 2.26
N HIS A 132 -12.93 -12.04 1.38
CA HIS A 132 -12.94 -10.86 0.50
C HIS A 132 -14.12 -10.88 -0.49
N ARG A 133 -14.48 -12.05 -1.06
CA ARG A 133 -15.64 -12.18 -1.94
C ARG A 133 -16.95 -11.97 -1.20
N THR A 134 -17.04 -12.44 0.04
CA THR A 134 -18.22 -12.22 0.90
C THR A 134 -18.40 -10.72 1.17
N LEU A 135 -17.33 -9.98 1.48
CA LEU A 135 -17.37 -8.52 1.58
C LEU A 135 -17.80 -7.86 0.25
N GLU A 136 -17.23 -8.31 -0.86
CA GLU A 136 -17.51 -7.75 -2.19
C GLU A 136 -18.95 -7.94 -2.64
N SER A 137 -19.58 -9.07 -2.29
CA SER A 137 -20.94 -9.41 -2.68
C SER A 137 -22.02 -8.67 -1.89
N GLY A 138 -21.65 -8.05 -0.76
CA GLY A 138 -22.61 -7.46 0.16
C GLY A 138 -23.47 -8.52 0.87
N ALA A 139 -22.93 -9.73 1.05
CA ALA A 139 -23.55 -10.78 1.86
C ALA A 139 -23.85 -10.30 3.29
N GLY A 140 -24.61 -11.07 4.06
CA GLY A 140 -25.01 -10.68 5.42
C GLY A 140 -23.87 -10.15 6.28
N ALA A 141 -24.14 -9.11 7.05
CA ALA A 141 -23.10 -8.41 7.82
C ALA A 141 -22.29 -9.37 8.70
N LEU A 142 -22.99 -10.25 9.43
CA LEU A 142 -22.35 -11.20 10.36
C LEU A 142 -21.39 -12.16 9.64
N GLU A 143 -21.79 -12.74 8.51
CA GLU A 143 -20.93 -13.65 7.73
C GLU A 143 -19.68 -12.96 7.21
N SER A 144 -19.85 -11.72 6.73
CA SER A 144 -18.75 -10.89 6.22
C SER A 144 -17.76 -10.51 7.32
N ASP A 145 -18.27 -10.11 8.48
CA ASP A 145 -17.48 -9.67 9.62
C ASP A 145 -16.71 -10.85 10.22
N GLU A 146 -17.38 -11.96 10.48
CA GLU A 146 -16.76 -13.18 11.03
C GLU A 146 -15.65 -13.70 10.11
N GLY A 147 -15.91 -13.78 8.80
CA GLY A 147 -14.94 -14.26 7.82
C GLY A 147 -13.67 -13.41 7.76
N MET A 148 -13.82 -12.10 7.63
CA MET A 148 -12.67 -11.19 7.53
C MET A 148 -11.92 -11.04 8.85
N PHE A 149 -12.64 -10.93 9.98
CA PHE A 149 -12.03 -10.90 11.31
C PHE A 149 -11.19 -12.15 11.57
N SER A 150 -11.72 -13.33 11.27
CA SER A 150 -11.03 -14.61 11.45
C SER A 150 -9.75 -14.70 10.62
N VAL A 151 -9.80 -14.22 9.38
CA VAL A 151 -8.63 -14.20 8.49
C VAL A 151 -7.56 -13.24 9.00
N LEU A 152 -7.91 -12.02 9.39
CA LEU A 152 -6.96 -11.04 9.92
C LEU A 152 -6.33 -11.52 11.23
N ALA A 153 -7.12 -12.10 12.12
CA ALA A 153 -6.64 -12.70 13.36
C ALA A 153 -5.68 -13.87 13.09
N ALA A 154 -6.01 -14.76 12.13
CA ALA A 154 -5.16 -15.89 11.78
C ALA A 154 -3.85 -15.45 11.09
N LEU A 155 -3.90 -14.44 10.23
CA LEU A 155 -2.70 -13.84 9.62
C LEU A 155 -1.72 -13.37 10.69
N PHE A 156 -2.21 -12.57 11.64
CA PHE A 156 -1.36 -12.04 12.70
C PHE A 156 -0.89 -13.14 13.67
N ALA A 157 -1.75 -14.07 14.03
CA ALA A 157 -1.37 -15.19 14.93
C ALA A 157 -0.27 -16.06 14.34
N ARG A 158 -0.25 -16.26 13.02
CA ARG A 158 0.76 -17.10 12.34
C ARG A 158 2.03 -16.34 11.98
N TYR A 159 1.92 -15.09 11.54
CA TYR A 159 2.99 -14.36 10.85
C TYR A 159 3.25 -12.98 11.45
N GLY A 160 2.42 -12.55 12.40
CA GLY A 160 2.58 -11.28 13.07
C GLY A 160 3.83 -11.22 13.95
N SER A 161 4.42 -10.05 14.00
CA SER A 161 5.56 -9.73 14.85
C SER A 161 5.43 -8.30 15.35
N THR A 162 6.34 -7.91 16.24
CA THR A 162 6.50 -6.53 16.69
C THR A 162 7.87 -6.03 16.29
N ILE A 163 7.95 -4.85 15.69
CA ILE A 163 9.23 -4.26 15.29
C ILE A 163 9.78 -3.44 16.45
N ILE A 164 11.02 -3.75 16.87
CA ILE A 164 11.88 -2.83 17.61
C ILE A 164 12.75 -2.15 16.57
N LEU A 165 12.54 -0.84 16.31
CA LEU A 165 13.31 -0.08 15.33
C LEU A 165 14.79 -0.01 15.72
N PRO A 166 15.75 -0.30 14.82
CA PRO A 166 17.17 -0.20 15.11
C PRO A 166 17.63 1.26 15.23
N VAL A 167 18.63 1.50 16.07
CA VAL A 167 19.24 2.81 16.33
C VAL A 167 20.08 3.29 15.14
N ASP A 168 19.94 4.57 14.83
CA ASP A 168 20.33 5.29 13.62
C ASP A 168 21.85 5.59 13.49
N THR A 169 22.39 5.50 12.28
CA THR A 169 23.73 6.02 11.92
C THR A 169 23.62 7.45 11.37
N LYS A 170 24.70 8.24 11.39
CA LYS A 170 24.71 9.65 10.92
C LYS A 170 24.17 9.83 9.49
N GLU A 171 24.39 8.87 8.61
CA GLU A 171 23.92 8.91 7.21
C GLU A 171 22.43 8.64 7.10
N ARG A 172 21.90 7.65 7.86
CA ARG A 172 20.46 7.42 8.00
C ARG A 172 19.75 8.65 8.53
N SER A 173 20.33 9.34 9.52
CA SER A 173 19.78 10.58 10.06
C SER A 173 19.77 11.70 9.01
N ALA A 174 20.74 11.78 8.11
CA ALA A 174 20.76 12.73 7.00
C ALA A 174 19.66 12.47 6.00
N VAL A 175 19.46 11.21 5.61
CA VAL A 175 18.42 10.79 4.67
C VAL A 175 17.04 10.89 5.33
N ALA A 176 16.94 10.62 6.64
CA ALA A 176 15.71 10.80 7.42
C ALA A 176 15.28 12.28 7.45
N ARG A 177 16.22 13.23 7.64
CA ARG A 177 15.90 14.67 7.54
C ARG A 177 15.32 15.04 6.17
N ALA A 178 15.90 14.51 5.09
CA ALA A 178 15.39 14.75 3.74
C ALA A 178 13.98 14.19 3.57
N ARG A 179 13.71 12.97 4.06
CA ARG A 179 12.39 12.35 4.06
C ARG A 179 11.36 13.18 4.82
N ASP A 180 11.70 13.61 6.02
CA ASP A 180 10.81 14.38 6.88
C ASP A 180 10.49 15.73 6.24
N TYR A 181 11.52 16.40 5.67
CA TYR A 181 11.34 17.64 4.93
C TYR A 181 10.38 17.47 3.74
N LEU A 182 10.54 16.42 2.93
CA LEU A 182 9.63 16.10 1.83
C LEU A 182 8.21 15.79 2.33
N SER A 183 8.09 15.16 3.50
CA SER A 183 6.78 14.82 4.09
C SER A 183 6.03 16.03 4.61
N GLU A 184 6.74 17.01 5.16
CA GLU A 184 6.18 18.24 5.75
C GLU A 184 5.85 19.28 4.67
N ASN A 185 6.60 19.31 3.57
CA ASN A 185 6.47 20.30 2.49
C ASN A 185 6.01 19.66 1.18
N PHE A 186 5.19 18.62 1.25
CA PHE A 186 4.80 17.81 0.09
C PHE A 186 4.07 18.60 -1.02
N ASP A 187 3.39 19.68 -0.68
CA ASP A 187 2.63 20.55 -1.59
C ASP A 187 3.51 21.55 -2.35
N SER A 188 4.76 21.71 -1.92
CA SER A 188 5.70 22.70 -2.45
C SER A 188 6.56 22.14 -3.58
N ASP A 189 7.08 23.04 -4.42
CA ASP A 189 8.05 22.70 -5.48
C ASP A 189 9.48 22.63 -4.91
N ILE A 190 9.85 21.46 -4.38
CA ILE A 190 11.12 21.25 -3.70
C ILE A 190 12.21 20.88 -4.70
N GLY A 191 13.25 21.70 -4.80
CA GLY A 191 14.42 21.45 -5.62
C GLY A 191 15.41 20.46 -4.98
N LEU A 192 16.12 19.69 -5.84
CA LEU A 192 17.13 18.73 -5.37
C LEU A 192 18.27 19.40 -4.60
N GLU A 193 18.64 20.64 -4.96
CA GLU A 193 19.70 21.39 -4.27
C GLU A 193 19.26 21.79 -2.85
N GLU A 194 18.02 22.24 -2.70
CA GLU A 194 17.43 22.54 -1.42
C GLU A 194 17.39 21.32 -0.50
N LEU A 195 16.90 20.20 -1.03
CA LEU A 195 16.82 18.95 -0.29
C LEU A 195 18.22 18.43 0.12
N ALA A 196 19.21 18.59 -0.74
CA ALA A 196 20.60 18.23 -0.46
C ALA A 196 21.20 19.08 0.68
N LYS A 197 20.87 20.38 0.73
CA LYS A 197 21.25 21.27 1.85
C LYS A 197 20.60 20.82 3.16
N VAL A 198 19.33 20.50 3.17
CA VAL A 198 18.60 19.97 4.35
C VAL A 198 19.25 18.69 4.88
N ALA A 199 19.61 17.79 3.98
CA ALA A 199 20.29 16.54 4.33
C ALA A 199 21.74 16.74 4.80
N GLY A 200 22.40 17.83 4.38
CA GLY A 200 23.84 18.01 4.56
C GLY A 200 24.68 17.08 3.67
N LEU A 201 24.16 16.76 2.48
CA LEU A 201 24.78 15.87 1.51
C LEU A 201 24.93 16.56 0.14
N SER A 202 25.83 16.06 -0.72
CA SER A 202 25.79 16.45 -2.12
C SER A 202 24.56 15.84 -2.82
N ARG A 203 24.08 16.48 -3.90
CA ARG A 203 22.92 16.01 -4.67
C ARG A 203 23.04 14.54 -5.10
N ALA A 204 24.19 14.17 -5.65
CA ALA A 204 24.46 12.81 -6.10
C ALA A 204 24.50 11.80 -4.93
N HIS A 205 25.06 12.20 -3.79
CA HIS A 205 25.13 11.38 -2.60
C HIS A 205 23.72 11.19 -2.00
N LEU A 206 22.95 12.27 -1.90
CA LEU A 206 21.57 12.20 -1.43
C LEU A 206 20.73 11.20 -2.25
N ILE A 207 20.75 11.29 -3.58
CA ILE A 207 19.97 10.37 -4.43
C ILE A 207 20.39 8.91 -4.16
N ARG A 208 21.69 8.61 -4.11
CA ARG A 208 22.16 7.23 -3.87
C ARG A 208 21.81 6.74 -2.47
N ALA A 209 22.02 7.55 -1.45
CA ALA A 209 21.75 7.20 -0.06
C ALA A 209 20.25 7.03 0.18
N PHE A 210 19.41 7.91 -0.40
CA PHE A 210 17.95 7.83 -0.32
C PHE A 210 17.41 6.56 -1.00
N ARG A 211 17.91 6.23 -2.21
CA ARG A 211 17.54 4.99 -2.90
C ARG A 211 17.98 3.74 -2.14
N ARG A 212 19.14 3.77 -1.49
CA ARG A 212 19.62 2.65 -0.69
C ARG A 212 18.77 2.44 0.56
N GLU A 213 18.33 3.52 1.22
CA GLU A 213 17.57 3.45 2.48
C GLU A 213 16.07 3.20 2.25
N TYR A 214 15.48 3.88 1.24
CA TYR A 214 14.03 3.83 0.99
C TYR A 214 13.63 3.12 -0.30
N HIS A 215 14.58 2.58 -1.06
CA HIS A 215 14.37 1.85 -2.32
C HIS A 215 13.72 2.66 -3.46
N ILE A 216 13.46 3.95 -3.26
CA ILE A 216 12.92 4.90 -4.25
C ILE A 216 13.75 6.18 -4.29
N THR A 217 13.54 6.99 -5.34
CA THR A 217 14.18 8.33 -5.42
C THR A 217 13.45 9.34 -4.53
N PRO A 218 14.11 10.47 -4.13
CA PRO A 218 13.44 11.56 -3.43
C PRO A 218 12.18 12.06 -4.15
N HIS A 219 12.22 12.21 -5.49
CA HIS A 219 11.06 12.63 -6.27
C HIS A 219 9.93 11.59 -6.25
N ALA A 220 10.25 10.29 -6.37
CA ALA A 220 9.24 9.25 -6.28
C ALA A 220 8.59 9.22 -4.89
N PHE A 221 9.37 9.40 -3.83
CA PHE A 221 8.87 9.53 -2.46
C PHE A 221 7.93 10.74 -2.30
N LEU A 222 8.33 11.91 -2.80
CA LEU A 222 7.48 13.11 -2.76
C LEU A 222 6.14 12.88 -3.48
N THR A 223 6.20 12.27 -4.67
CA THR A 223 4.99 11.95 -5.45
C THR A 223 4.10 10.96 -4.70
N ASP A 224 4.69 9.97 -4.05
CA ASP A 224 3.97 8.99 -3.25
C ASP A 224 3.31 9.65 -2.04
N ARG A 225 4.03 10.53 -1.32
CA ARG A 225 3.49 11.30 -0.20
C ARG A 225 2.30 12.18 -0.62
N ARG A 226 2.38 12.83 -1.79
CA ARG A 226 1.28 13.60 -2.39
C ARG A 226 0.05 12.72 -2.64
N VAL A 227 0.24 11.52 -3.17
CA VAL A 227 -0.87 10.57 -3.41
C VAL A 227 -1.49 10.10 -2.09
N ILE A 228 -0.70 9.84 -1.04
CA ILE A 228 -1.21 9.48 0.29
C ILE A 228 -2.11 10.59 0.84
N VAL A 229 -1.68 11.84 0.78
CA VAL A 229 -2.49 12.98 1.23
C VAL A 229 -3.74 13.14 0.35
N ALA A 230 -3.60 13.02 -0.97
CA ALA A 230 -4.71 13.10 -1.91
C ALA A 230 -5.79 12.04 -1.63
N ARG A 231 -5.40 10.82 -1.27
CA ARG A 231 -6.36 9.76 -0.86
C ARG A 231 -7.21 10.21 0.33
N ARG A 232 -6.61 10.85 1.33
CA ARG A 232 -7.35 11.39 2.49
C ARG A 232 -8.35 12.47 2.06
N LEU A 233 -7.92 13.45 1.26
CA LEU A 233 -8.78 14.54 0.81
C LEU A 233 -9.94 14.04 -0.09
N LEU A 234 -9.68 13.05 -0.93
CA LEU A 234 -10.72 12.41 -1.75
C LEU A 234 -11.75 11.64 -0.90
N ARG A 235 -11.33 10.99 0.20
CA ARG A 235 -12.24 10.36 1.17
C ARG A 235 -13.14 11.39 1.86
N GLU A 236 -12.62 12.60 2.09
CA GLU A 236 -13.38 13.75 2.62
C GLU A 236 -14.34 14.36 1.59
N GLY A 237 -14.43 13.77 0.38
CA GLY A 237 -15.35 14.19 -0.68
C GLY A 237 -14.83 15.32 -1.58
N ARG A 238 -13.59 15.78 -1.38
CA ARG A 238 -12.98 16.87 -2.18
C ARG A 238 -12.94 16.51 -3.67
N MET A 239 -13.04 17.52 -4.53
CA MET A 239 -13.00 17.31 -5.98
C MET A 239 -11.58 17.02 -6.46
N PRO A 240 -11.39 16.07 -7.42
CA PRO A 240 -10.05 15.73 -7.92
C PRO A 240 -9.23 16.90 -8.46
N ALA A 241 -9.87 17.91 -9.05
CA ALA A 241 -9.18 19.11 -9.54
C ALA A 241 -8.56 19.92 -8.39
N ASP A 242 -9.33 20.16 -7.33
CA ASP A 242 -8.86 20.91 -6.15
C ASP A 242 -7.77 20.13 -5.42
N VAL A 243 -7.95 18.82 -5.25
CA VAL A 243 -6.98 17.94 -4.62
C VAL A 243 -5.66 17.91 -5.39
N ALA A 244 -5.68 17.95 -6.72
CA ALA A 244 -4.47 18.02 -7.53
C ALA A 244 -3.61 19.23 -7.16
N LEU A 245 -4.23 20.41 -7.09
CA LEU A 245 -3.54 21.66 -6.76
C LEU A 245 -3.06 21.67 -5.31
N GLU A 246 -3.92 21.28 -4.36
CA GLU A 246 -3.61 21.26 -2.93
C GLU A 246 -2.48 20.27 -2.59
N CYS A 247 -2.33 19.21 -3.36
CA CYS A 247 -1.23 18.24 -3.21
C CYS A 247 0.01 18.58 -4.04
N GLY A 248 0.09 19.75 -4.65
CA GLY A 248 1.27 20.22 -5.40
C GLY A 248 1.49 19.51 -6.75
N PHE A 249 0.45 18.96 -7.37
CA PHE A 249 0.52 18.50 -8.75
C PHE A 249 0.32 19.66 -9.72
N ALA A 250 1.02 19.62 -10.86
CA ALA A 250 0.95 20.67 -11.86
C ALA A 250 -0.47 20.85 -12.43
N ASP A 251 -1.21 19.76 -12.59
CA ASP A 251 -2.59 19.75 -13.08
C ASP A 251 -3.31 18.43 -12.71
N GLN A 252 -4.61 18.38 -12.98
CA GLN A 252 -5.44 17.20 -12.72
C GLN A 252 -5.04 15.98 -13.58
N ALA A 253 -4.53 16.17 -14.79
CA ALA A 253 -4.13 15.07 -15.66
C ALA A 253 -2.85 14.42 -15.14
N HIS A 254 -1.87 15.23 -14.71
CA HIS A 254 -0.65 14.81 -14.02
C HIS A 254 -0.99 14.03 -12.74
N PHE A 255 -1.86 14.60 -11.90
CA PHE A 255 -2.37 13.94 -10.70
C PHE A 255 -3.02 12.60 -11.02
N THR A 256 -3.97 12.55 -11.96
CA THR A 256 -4.71 11.34 -12.32
C THR A 256 -3.76 10.22 -12.75
N ARG A 257 -2.76 10.53 -13.57
CA ARG A 257 -1.75 9.56 -14.02
C ARG A 257 -0.95 8.98 -12.86
N HIS A 258 -0.43 9.84 -11.96
CA HIS A 258 0.34 9.41 -10.80
C HIS A 258 -0.50 8.69 -9.74
N PHE A 259 -1.74 9.12 -9.56
CA PHE A 259 -2.68 8.46 -8.64
C PHE A 259 -3.02 7.06 -9.15
N LYS A 260 -3.45 6.93 -10.41
CA LYS A 260 -3.81 5.63 -10.99
C LYS A 260 -2.63 4.65 -11.01
N SER A 261 -1.42 5.12 -11.32
CA SER A 261 -0.23 4.26 -11.32
C SER A 261 0.16 3.71 -9.94
N ARG A 262 -0.40 4.23 -8.84
CA ARG A 262 -0.13 3.79 -7.46
C ARG A 262 -1.32 3.12 -6.79
N THR A 263 -2.53 3.39 -7.26
CA THR A 263 -3.76 2.88 -6.62
C THR A 263 -4.55 1.93 -7.51
N GLY A 264 -4.21 1.84 -8.80
CA GLY A 264 -4.93 1.03 -9.78
C GLY A 264 -6.24 1.64 -10.26
N VAL A 265 -6.74 2.71 -9.60
CA VAL A 265 -8.01 3.38 -9.90
C VAL A 265 -7.82 4.88 -10.11
N THR A 266 -8.73 5.53 -10.82
CA THR A 266 -8.67 6.99 -10.97
C THR A 266 -9.11 7.71 -9.69
N PRO A 267 -8.70 8.99 -9.48
CA PRO A 267 -9.17 9.78 -8.34
C PRO A 267 -10.69 9.86 -8.24
N GLY A 268 -11.38 9.94 -9.39
CA GLY A 268 -12.85 9.96 -9.43
C GLY A 268 -13.47 8.65 -8.96
N GLN A 269 -12.95 7.51 -9.41
CA GLN A 269 -13.38 6.17 -8.95
C GLN A 269 -13.09 6.00 -7.45
N PHE A 270 -11.92 6.42 -6.99
CA PHE A 270 -11.52 6.33 -5.60
C PHE A 270 -12.42 7.16 -4.66
N ARG A 271 -12.89 8.34 -5.12
CA ARG A 271 -13.75 9.23 -4.34
C ARG A 271 -15.15 8.67 -4.09
N VAL A 272 -15.72 7.92 -5.04
CA VAL A 272 -17.10 7.40 -4.99
C VAL A 272 -17.20 5.94 -4.52
N GLY A 273 -16.09 5.22 -4.47
CA GLY A 273 -15.99 3.87 -3.88
C GLY A 273 -15.81 3.97 -2.38
#